data_bfd4b1357dc26a6cf3a1045234e8178e
#
_entry.id   bfd4b1357dc26a6cf3a1045234e8178e
#
_cell.length_a   1.000
_cell.length_b   1.000
_cell.length_c   1.000
_cell.angle_alpha   90.00
_cell.angle_beta   90.00
_cell.angle_gamma   90.00
#
_symmetry.space_group_name_H-M   'P 1'
#
loop_
_entity.id
_entity.type
_entity.pdbx_description
1 polymer ?
#
loop_
_entity_poly.entity_id
_entity_poly.type
_entity_poly.pdbx_seq_one_letter_code
_entity_poly.pdbx_strand_id
1 'polypeptide(L)'
;MNAAQVATVARLHARCVLNARDLEASADRHDRADPDRASQARDDAAQCRAEASALAAMLQAAGAQVLIPEPGQLSLFGDGQ
;
A
#
# COMPACT_ATOMS: atom_id res chain seq x y z
N MET A 1 -4.46 -20.59 -6.58
CA MET A 1 -5.01 -19.74 -5.48
C MET A 1 -6.53 -19.73 -5.61
N ASN A 2 -7.25 -19.95 -4.52
CA ASN A 2 -8.71 -19.90 -4.54
C ASN A 2 -9.19 -18.46 -4.31
N ALA A 3 -10.51 -18.24 -4.43
CA ALA A 3 -11.10 -16.90 -4.31
C ALA A 3 -10.80 -16.23 -2.97
N ALA A 4 -10.82 -16.99 -1.88
CA ALA A 4 -10.53 -16.45 -0.55
C ALA A 4 -9.08 -16.02 -0.43
N GLN A 5 -8.16 -16.78 -1.01
CA GLN A 5 -6.73 -16.44 -1.02
C GLN A 5 -6.48 -15.20 -1.89
N VAL A 6 -7.12 -15.12 -3.04
CA VAL A 6 -7.04 -13.92 -3.91
C VAL A 6 -7.51 -12.69 -3.15
N ALA A 7 -8.65 -12.77 -2.47
CA ALA A 7 -9.18 -11.65 -1.70
C ALA A 7 -8.21 -11.21 -0.59
N THR A 8 -7.59 -12.17 0.10
CA THR A 8 -6.61 -11.87 1.14
C THR A 8 -5.39 -11.15 0.56
N VAL A 9 -4.85 -11.66 -0.53
CA VAL A 9 -3.67 -11.05 -1.18
C VAL A 9 -4.03 -9.65 -1.69
N ALA A 10 -5.22 -9.48 -2.26
CA ALA A 10 -5.67 -8.17 -2.74
C ALA A 10 -5.75 -7.14 -1.60
N ARG A 11 -6.26 -7.54 -0.43
CA ARG A 11 -6.31 -6.64 0.73
C ARG A 11 -4.92 -6.26 1.21
N LEU A 12 -4.00 -7.23 1.27
CA LEU A 12 -2.62 -6.96 1.67
C LEU A 12 -1.93 -6.02 0.68
N HIS A 13 -2.15 -6.22 -0.60
CA HIS A 13 -1.62 -5.34 -1.64
C HIS A 13 -2.11 -3.91 -1.44
N ALA A 14 -3.42 -3.73 -1.28
CA ALA A 14 -4.01 -2.40 -1.05
C ALA A 14 -3.42 -1.73 0.20
N ARG A 15 -3.27 -2.49 1.28
CA ARG A 15 -2.69 -1.98 2.52
C ARG A 15 -1.24 -1.52 2.32
N CYS A 16 -0.43 -2.31 1.61
CA CYS A 16 0.95 -1.94 1.34
C CYS A 16 1.05 -0.65 0.53
N VAL A 17 0.19 -0.48 -0.47
CA VAL A 17 0.17 0.73 -1.29
C VAL A 17 -0.21 1.95 -0.45
N LEU A 18 -1.25 1.83 0.37
CA LEU A 18 -1.70 2.95 1.21
C LEU A 18 -0.68 3.29 2.28
N ASN A 19 -0.04 2.30 2.90
CA ASN A 19 1.02 2.54 3.87
C ASN A 19 2.20 3.26 3.24
N ALA A 20 2.58 2.88 2.02
CA ALA A 20 3.66 3.55 1.29
C ALA A 20 3.31 5.02 1.04
N ARG A 21 2.08 5.29 0.61
CA ARG A 21 1.62 6.68 0.39
C ARG A 21 1.66 7.50 1.66
N ASP A 22 1.20 6.94 2.78
CA ASP A 22 1.21 7.64 4.06
C ASP A 22 2.63 7.93 4.53
N LEU A 23 3.53 6.97 4.37
CA LEU A 23 4.94 7.15 4.74
C LEU A 23 5.61 8.20 3.87
N GLU A 24 5.34 8.20 2.57
CA GLU A 24 5.87 9.22 1.65
C GLU A 24 5.36 10.60 2.01
N ALA A 25 4.09 10.74 2.33
CA ALA A 25 3.51 12.01 2.77
C ALA A 25 4.11 12.47 4.10
N SER A 26 4.33 11.55 5.03
CA SER A 26 4.99 11.84 6.30
C SER A 26 6.41 12.32 6.08
N ALA A 27 7.15 11.67 5.18
CA ALA A 27 8.51 12.06 4.83
C ALA A 27 8.53 13.50 4.31
N ASP A 28 7.61 13.83 3.42
CA ASP A 28 7.53 15.20 2.87
C ASP A 28 7.26 16.23 3.96
N ARG A 29 6.37 15.91 4.91
CA ARG A 29 6.06 16.82 6.02
C ARG A 29 7.25 17.05 6.95
N HIS A 30 8.13 16.07 7.12
CA HIS A 30 9.26 16.12 8.05
C HIS A 30 10.59 16.43 7.41
N ASP A 31 10.63 16.63 6.10
CA ASP A 31 11.87 16.69 5.33
C ASP A 31 12.81 17.79 5.83
N ARG A 32 12.28 18.94 6.23
CA ARG A 32 13.09 20.07 6.73
C ARG A 32 13.37 19.97 8.23
N ALA A 33 12.35 19.62 9.01
CA ALA A 33 12.43 19.66 10.47
C ALA A 33 13.21 18.47 11.03
N ASP A 34 13.08 17.31 10.38
CA ASP A 34 13.71 16.07 10.85
C ASP A 34 14.07 15.20 9.66
N PRO A 35 15.21 15.52 8.99
CA PRO A 35 15.61 14.77 7.80
C PRO A 35 15.90 13.30 8.04
N ASP A 36 16.35 12.91 9.22
CA ASP A 36 16.57 11.50 9.55
C ASP A 36 15.27 10.74 9.60
N ARG A 37 14.25 11.34 10.19
CA ARG A 37 12.90 10.76 10.22
C ARG A 37 12.31 10.65 8.82
N ALA A 38 12.50 11.66 7.99
CA ALA A 38 12.04 11.65 6.62
C ALA A 38 12.73 10.54 5.82
N SER A 39 14.03 10.37 6.01
CA SER A 39 14.80 9.32 5.34
C SER A 39 14.29 7.93 5.75
N GLN A 40 14.06 7.72 7.04
CA GLN A 40 13.53 6.45 7.55
C GLN A 40 12.15 6.16 6.96
N ALA A 41 11.28 7.17 6.91
CA ALA A 41 9.95 7.02 6.34
C ALA A 41 10.01 6.63 4.86
N ARG A 42 10.95 7.21 4.10
CA ARG A 42 11.14 6.85 2.70
C ARG A 42 11.65 5.42 2.53
N ASP A 43 12.54 4.97 3.40
CA ASP A 43 13.02 3.58 3.38
C ASP A 43 11.88 2.62 3.68
N ASP A 44 11.04 2.93 4.66
CA ASP A 44 9.88 2.12 5.01
C ASP A 44 8.87 2.10 3.87
N ALA A 45 8.67 3.23 3.19
CA ALA A 45 7.78 3.31 2.03
C ALA A 45 8.30 2.43 0.89
N ALA A 46 9.61 2.44 0.65
CA ALA A 46 10.22 1.60 -0.38
C ALA A 46 9.99 0.12 -0.08
N GLN A 47 10.09 -0.28 1.20
CA GLN A 47 9.80 -1.64 1.61
C GLN A 47 8.34 -2.01 1.35
N CYS A 48 7.41 -1.13 1.69
CA CYS A 48 5.98 -1.36 1.42
C CYS A 48 5.72 -1.49 -0.08
N ARG A 49 6.38 -0.69 -0.90
CA ARG A 49 6.23 -0.76 -2.35
C ARG A 49 6.79 -2.05 -2.92
N ALA A 50 7.91 -2.55 -2.39
CA ALA A 50 8.47 -3.83 -2.80
C ALA A 50 7.51 -4.97 -2.47
N GLU A 51 6.93 -4.94 -1.27
CA GLU A 51 5.93 -5.94 -0.88
C GLU A 51 4.69 -5.87 -1.77
N ALA A 52 4.22 -4.67 -2.06
CA ALA A 52 3.07 -4.48 -2.95
C ALA A 52 3.36 -5.05 -4.35
N SER A 53 4.55 -4.84 -4.86
CA SER A 53 4.95 -5.36 -6.17
C SER A 53 4.93 -6.89 -6.19
N ALA A 54 5.43 -7.53 -5.13
CA ALA A 54 5.39 -8.99 -5.01
C ALA A 54 3.96 -9.51 -4.94
N LEU A 55 3.10 -8.84 -4.17
CA LEU A 55 1.69 -9.23 -4.05
C LEU A 55 0.94 -9.03 -5.38
N ALA A 56 1.24 -7.95 -6.11
CA ALA A 56 0.67 -7.72 -7.42
C ALA A 56 1.05 -8.83 -8.40
N ALA A 57 2.31 -9.30 -8.36
CA ALA A 57 2.75 -10.41 -9.20
C ALA A 57 1.98 -11.69 -8.88
N MET A 58 1.72 -11.95 -7.61
CA MET A 58 0.92 -13.10 -7.20
C MET A 58 -0.51 -13.02 -7.75
N LEU A 59 -1.12 -11.84 -7.67
CA LEU A 59 -2.47 -11.62 -8.20
C LEU A 59 -2.51 -11.81 -9.70
N GLN A 60 -1.54 -11.27 -10.43
CA GLN A 60 -1.44 -11.41 -11.87
C GLN A 60 -1.27 -12.87 -12.27
N ALA A 61 -0.42 -13.61 -11.57
CA ALA A 61 -0.22 -15.03 -11.82
C ALA A 61 -1.50 -15.85 -11.59
N ALA A 62 -2.36 -15.40 -10.68
CA ALA A 62 -3.65 -16.03 -10.42
C ALA A 62 -4.75 -15.58 -11.38
N GLY A 63 -4.43 -14.71 -12.33
CA GLY A 63 -5.41 -14.17 -13.28
C GLY A 63 -6.33 -13.11 -12.69
N ALA A 64 -5.99 -12.58 -11.51
CA ALA A 64 -6.80 -11.55 -10.84
C ALA A 64 -6.40 -10.17 -11.31
N GLN A 65 -7.35 -9.26 -11.27
CA GLN A 65 -7.10 -7.85 -11.58
C GLN A 65 -6.41 -7.18 -10.39
N VAL A 66 -5.34 -6.43 -10.67
CA VAL A 66 -4.65 -5.66 -9.64
C VAL A 66 -5.24 -4.25 -9.64
N LEU A 67 -5.80 -3.86 -8.50
CA LEU A 67 -6.40 -2.54 -8.33
C LEU A 67 -5.50 -1.67 -7.46
N ILE A 68 -5.31 -0.43 -7.89
CA ILE A 68 -4.58 0.58 -7.11
C ILE A 68 -5.62 1.33 -6.28
N PRO A 69 -5.60 1.21 -4.95
CA PRO A 69 -6.61 1.85 -4.13
C PRO A 69 -6.45 3.37 -4.10
N GLU A 70 -7.57 4.06 -4.09
CA GLU A 70 -7.62 5.49 -3.80
C GLU A 70 -7.85 5.65 -2.30
N PRO A 71 -7.17 6.59 -1.62
CA PRO A 71 -7.37 6.78 -0.19
C PRO A 71 -8.83 6.95 0.20
N GLY A 72 -9.59 7.69 -0.61
CA GLY A 72 -11.00 7.92 -0.33
C GLY A 72 -11.88 6.69 -0.43
N GLN A 73 -11.51 5.72 -1.25
CA GLN A 73 -12.30 4.49 -1.43
C GLN A 73 -12.39 3.68 -0.14
N LEU A 74 -11.27 3.54 0.57
CA LEU A 74 -11.27 2.80 1.82
C LEU A 74 -12.04 3.54 2.91
N SER A 75 -11.97 4.87 2.92
CA SER A 75 -12.77 5.68 3.84
C SER A 75 -14.25 5.47 3.60
N LEU A 76 -14.67 5.42 2.36
CA LEU A 76 -16.07 5.20 2.01
C LEU A 76 -16.58 3.85 2.52
N PHE A 77 -15.78 2.80 2.44
CA PHE A 77 -16.16 1.51 2.99
C PHE A 77 -16.28 1.57 4.51
N GLY A 78 -15.39 2.31 5.16
CA GLY A 78 -15.45 2.51 6.59
C GLY A 78 -16.68 3.26 7.04
N ASP A 79 -17.27 4.06 6.17
CA ASP A 79 -18.46 4.83 6.46
C ASP A 79 -19.74 4.01 6.39
N GLY A 80 -19.65 2.74 6.10
CA GLY A 80 -20.81 1.88 6.10
C GLY A 80 -21.71 2.04 4.90
N GLN A 81 -21.14 2.37 3.81
CA GLN A 81 -21.86 2.60 2.56
C GLN A 81 -22.85 1.52 2.19
#